data_a6e83989c1af94a1988c1a934517133b
#
_entry.id   a6e83989c1af94a1988c1a934517133b
#
_cell.length_a   1.000
_cell.length_b   1.000
_cell.length_c   1.000
_cell.angle_alpha   90.00
_cell.angle_beta   90.00
_cell.angle_gamma   90.00
#
_symmetry.space_group_name_H-M   'P 1'
#
loop_
_entity.id
_entity.type
_entity.pdbx_description
1 polymer ?
#
loop_
_entity_poly.entity_id
_entity_poly.type
_entity_poly.pdbx_seq_one_letter_code
_entity_poly.pdbx_strand_id
1 'polypeptide(L)'
;MVLLLAALTGLAVYGVFHGVRLYRAEAQLPGDLAVALEVGATRTTAVGSGVDRLGMRWAPAVLRLMGPRRVDALRRRLDMAGNPGGLTVDRYAARRAVYGALGVAAALAMLLRGQPVVAVVVLAYGLTWTDVLLRLAIRRRRDDIERTLPDFLDVLAVVVSAGLGFRQALERVAEKYSGPWADELRITLRQMDMGVSRREAFDQLRRRNASEQVSMFVTALQQGEELGAPIVDTLIQIANDMRRTDAQNARRAAAKAVPKTTLVVTLVMLPATMILIALSFYYGSGVDLADLLGG
;
A
#
# COMPACT_ATOMS: atom_id res chain seq x y z
N MET A 1 7.89 2.90 -39.68
CA MET A 1 6.99 3.57 -38.73
C MET A 1 6.16 2.61 -37.89
N VAL A 2 5.52 1.59 -38.47
CA VAL A 2 4.73 0.58 -37.73
C VAL A 2 5.55 -0.24 -36.75
N LEU A 3 6.76 -0.68 -37.12
CA LEU A 3 7.69 -1.43 -36.26
C LEU A 3 8.21 -0.61 -35.06
N LEU A 4 8.49 0.67 -35.25
CA LEU A 4 8.92 1.59 -34.19
C LEU A 4 7.80 1.83 -33.15
N LEU A 5 6.56 2.00 -33.61
CA LEU A 5 5.39 2.12 -32.77
C LEU A 5 5.07 0.80 -32.03
N ALA A 6 5.26 -0.36 -32.69
CA ALA A 6 5.12 -1.67 -32.05
C ALA A 6 6.19 -1.91 -30.97
N ALA A 7 7.44 -1.51 -31.23
CA ALA A 7 8.51 -1.58 -30.23
C ALA A 7 8.24 -0.67 -29.02
N LEU A 8 7.79 0.58 -29.24
CA LEU A 8 7.45 1.54 -28.18
C LEU A 8 6.27 1.06 -27.31
N THR A 9 5.24 0.48 -27.93
CA THR A 9 4.12 -0.10 -27.18
C THR A 9 4.49 -1.37 -26.45
N GLY A 10 5.31 -2.25 -27.07
CA GLY A 10 5.87 -3.42 -26.40
C GLY A 10 6.73 -3.04 -25.20
N LEU A 11 7.57 -2.01 -25.34
CA LEU A 11 8.41 -1.51 -24.27
C LEU A 11 7.61 -0.86 -23.13
N ALA A 12 6.55 -0.11 -23.45
CA ALA A 12 5.66 0.47 -22.45
C ALA A 12 4.89 -0.62 -21.68
N VAL A 13 4.32 -1.61 -22.36
CA VAL A 13 3.62 -2.75 -21.74
C VAL A 13 4.60 -3.62 -20.94
N TYR A 14 5.80 -3.88 -21.47
CA TYR A 14 6.86 -4.60 -20.77
C TYR A 14 7.33 -3.85 -19.53
N GLY A 15 7.54 -2.53 -19.60
CA GLY A 15 7.91 -1.68 -18.48
C GLY A 15 6.86 -1.69 -17.37
N VAL A 16 5.58 -1.68 -17.73
CA VAL A 16 4.46 -1.79 -16.79
C VAL A 16 4.44 -3.18 -16.15
N PHE A 17 4.55 -4.24 -16.94
CA PHE A 17 4.53 -5.62 -16.46
C PHE A 17 5.75 -5.95 -15.60
N HIS A 18 6.92 -5.48 -16.00
CA HIS A 18 8.18 -5.66 -15.27
C HIS A 18 8.19 -4.83 -13.96
N GLY A 19 7.67 -3.61 -13.99
CA GLY A 19 7.50 -2.78 -12.80
C GLY A 19 6.57 -3.41 -11.76
N VAL A 20 5.44 -3.99 -12.20
CA VAL A 20 4.52 -4.74 -11.33
C VAL A 20 5.17 -6.01 -10.79
N ARG A 21 5.96 -6.71 -11.62
CA ARG A 21 6.63 -7.96 -11.22
C ARG A 21 7.75 -7.71 -10.22
N LEU A 22 8.59 -6.69 -10.42
CA LEU A 22 9.62 -6.27 -9.47
C LEU A 22 8.99 -5.84 -8.13
N TYR A 23 7.90 -5.07 -8.19
CA TYR A 23 7.18 -4.65 -7.00
C TYR A 23 6.54 -5.80 -6.23
N ARG A 24 6.04 -6.84 -6.91
CA ARG A 24 5.53 -8.06 -6.28
C ARG A 24 6.64 -8.94 -5.71
N ALA A 25 7.81 -8.98 -6.35
CA ALA A 25 8.95 -9.76 -5.87
C ALA A 25 9.53 -9.19 -4.56
N GLU A 26 9.63 -7.86 -4.43
CA GLU A 26 10.00 -7.21 -3.15
C GLU A 26 8.97 -7.44 -2.03
N ALA A 27 7.71 -7.69 -2.39
CA ALA A 27 6.62 -7.92 -1.44
C ALA A 27 6.63 -9.31 -0.79
N GLN A 28 7.42 -10.27 -1.33
CA GLN A 28 7.44 -11.67 -0.88
C GLN A 28 8.74 -12.05 -0.14
N LEU A 29 9.65 -11.10 0.09
CA LEU A 29 10.87 -11.37 0.83
C LEU A 29 10.57 -11.50 2.33
N PRO A 30 10.99 -12.59 3.00
CA PRO A 30 10.95 -12.70 4.45
C PRO A 30 11.74 -11.56 5.09
N GLY A 31 11.27 -11.04 6.23
CA GLY A 31 11.83 -9.86 6.90
C GLY A 31 13.35 -9.91 7.14
N ASP A 32 13.91 -11.10 7.38
CA ASP A 32 15.35 -11.31 7.61
C ASP A 32 16.20 -11.05 6.35
N LEU A 33 15.67 -11.32 5.17
CA LEU A 33 16.34 -11.02 3.89
C LEU A 33 16.20 -9.55 3.51
N ALA A 34 15.12 -8.89 3.92
CA ALA A 34 14.94 -7.45 3.71
C ALA A 34 16.01 -6.65 4.49
N VAL A 35 16.31 -7.02 5.74
CA VAL A 35 17.36 -6.39 6.55
C VAL A 35 18.76 -6.63 5.95
N ALA A 36 19.05 -7.83 5.45
CA ALA A 36 20.34 -8.13 4.81
C ALA A 36 20.52 -7.37 3.47
N LEU A 37 19.43 -7.11 2.76
CA LEU A 37 19.43 -6.31 1.52
C LEU A 37 19.45 -4.81 1.80
N GLU A 38 18.93 -4.35 2.93
CA GLU A 38 18.96 -2.94 3.34
C GLU A 38 20.39 -2.47 3.65
N VAL A 39 21.23 -3.35 4.21
CA VAL A 39 22.68 -3.11 4.37
C VAL A 39 23.39 -3.08 3.00
N GLY A 40 22.88 -3.77 1.99
CA GLY A 40 23.34 -3.73 0.59
C GLY A 40 22.65 -2.68 -0.29
N ALA A 41 21.49 -2.17 0.11
CA ALA A 41 20.57 -1.35 -0.70
C ALA A 41 20.94 0.14 -0.80
N THR A 42 22.12 0.54 -0.35
CA THR A 42 22.72 1.79 -0.84
C THR A 42 22.93 1.78 -2.36
N ARG A 43 22.73 0.64 -3.05
CA ARG A 43 22.84 0.50 -4.52
C ARG A 43 21.52 0.49 -5.30
N THR A 44 20.36 0.22 -4.69
CA THR A 44 19.05 0.24 -5.40
C THR A 44 18.45 1.65 -5.56
N THR A 45 19.05 2.67 -4.99
CA THR A 45 18.74 4.08 -5.28
C THR A 45 19.11 4.50 -6.71
N ALA A 46 19.87 3.68 -7.47
CA ALA A 46 20.35 4.06 -8.78
C ALA A 46 19.27 4.10 -9.88
N VAL A 47 18.26 3.20 -9.84
CA VAL A 47 17.16 3.21 -10.82
C VAL A 47 16.17 4.33 -10.53
N GLY A 48 15.92 4.66 -9.24
CA GLY A 48 15.13 5.83 -8.84
C GLY A 48 15.81 7.17 -9.20
N SER A 49 17.15 7.22 -9.24
CA SER A 49 17.89 8.47 -9.49
C SER A 49 17.76 8.97 -10.94
N GLY A 50 17.63 8.10 -11.93
CA GLY A 50 17.45 8.50 -13.33
C GLY A 50 16.09 9.12 -13.60
N VAL A 51 15.04 8.47 -13.16
CA VAL A 51 13.64 8.95 -13.26
C VAL A 51 13.46 10.23 -12.44
N ASP A 52 14.04 10.26 -11.23
CA ASP A 52 13.95 11.41 -10.35
C ASP A 52 14.70 12.64 -10.93
N ARG A 53 15.87 12.45 -11.56
CA ARG A 53 16.62 13.52 -12.24
C ARG A 53 15.89 14.09 -13.45
N LEU A 54 15.33 13.25 -14.31
CA LEU A 54 14.54 13.68 -15.47
C LEU A 54 13.27 14.41 -15.02
N GLY A 55 12.58 13.90 -14.01
CA GLY A 55 11.34 14.47 -13.51
C GLY A 55 11.52 15.74 -12.69
N MET A 56 12.70 15.97 -12.07
CA MET A 56 12.95 17.12 -11.21
C MET A 56 12.80 18.46 -11.95
N ARG A 57 13.07 18.49 -13.26
CA ARG A 57 12.86 19.69 -14.11
C ARG A 57 11.38 20.06 -14.23
N TRP A 58 10.49 19.07 -14.18
CA TRP A 58 9.04 19.24 -14.34
C TRP A 58 8.27 19.25 -13.02
N ALA A 59 8.93 18.87 -11.91
CA ALA A 59 8.34 18.83 -10.58
C ALA A 59 7.68 20.16 -10.16
N PRO A 60 8.31 21.35 -10.36
CA PRO A 60 7.69 22.62 -9.99
C PRO A 60 6.42 22.92 -10.77
N ALA A 61 6.35 22.52 -12.05
CA ALA A 61 5.15 22.71 -12.88
C ALA A 61 3.99 21.84 -12.37
N VAL A 62 4.27 20.56 -12.02
CA VAL A 62 3.27 19.64 -11.45
C VAL A 62 2.76 20.15 -10.10
N LEU A 63 3.65 20.65 -9.24
CA LEU A 63 3.26 21.19 -7.94
C LEU A 63 2.39 22.46 -8.06
N ARG A 64 2.68 23.33 -9.02
CA ARG A 64 1.85 24.51 -9.32
C ARG A 64 0.45 24.09 -9.81
N LEU A 65 0.37 23.09 -10.69
CA LEU A 65 -0.91 22.55 -11.19
C LEU A 65 -1.73 21.86 -10.08
N MET A 66 -1.07 21.24 -9.10
CA MET A 66 -1.77 20.58 -7.98
C MET A 66 -2.39 21.57 -6.99
N GLY A 67 -1.81 22.74 -6.84
CA GLY A 67 -2.23 23.76 -5.88
C GLY A 67 -1.86 23.46 -4.41
N PRO A 68 -1.84 24.47 -3.53
CA PRO A 68 -1.29 24.34 -2.18
C PRO A 68 -2.04 23.33 -1.32
N ARG A 69 -3.36 23.30 -1.37
CA ARG A 69 -4.19 22.37 -0.57
C ARG A 69 -3.90 20.89 -0.88
N ARG A 70 -3.65 20.56 -2.16
CA ARG A 70 -3.31 19.19 -2.56
C ARG A 70 -1.88 18.82 -2.18
N VAL A 71 -0.96 19.77 -2.21
CA VAL A 71 0.43 19.58 -1.77
C VAL A 71 0.48 19.29 -0.27
N ASP A 72 -0.29 20.00 0.57
CA ASP A 72 -0.37 19.74 2.00
C ASP A 72 -1.01 18.38 2.31
N ALA A 73 -2.04 18.01 1.56
CA ALA A 73 -2.64 16.68 1.68
C ALA A 73 -1.65 15.57 1.26
N LEU A 74 -0.84 15.82 0.23
CA LEU A 74 0.21 14.91 -0.22
C LEU A 74 1.32 14.76 0.83
N ARG A 75 1.76 15.87 1.44
CA ARG A 75 2.75 15.84 2.53
C ARG A 75 2.28 14.96 3.67
N ARG A 76 1.04 15.16 4.14
CA ARG A 76 0.45 14.29 5.17
C ARG A 76 0.41 12.81 4.78
N ARG A 77 0.12 12.50 3.51
CA ARG A 77 0.14 11.10 3.01
C ARG A 77 1.54 10.51 2.95
N LEU A 78 2.55 11.30 2.60
CA LEU A 78 3.94 10.88 2.61
C LEU A 78 4.44 10.64 4.03
N ASP A 79 4.06 11.49 4.98
CA ASP A 79 4.36 11.29 6.41
C ASP A 79 3.70 9.99 6.93
N MET A 80 2.43 9.73 6.57
CA MET A 80 1.76 8.45 6.88
C MET A 80 2.45 7.23 6.24
N ALA A 81 3.05 7.40 5.07
CA ALA A 81 3.83 6.34 4.42
C ALA A 81 5.24 6.15 5.05
N GLY A 82 5.65 7.08 5.92
CA GLY A 82 6.98 7.07 6.53
C GLY A 82 8.10 7.42 5.58
N ASN A 83 7.81 8.21 4.56
CA ASN A 83 8.76 8.65 3.54
C ASN A 83 9.56 7.48 2.91
N PRO A 84 8.90 6.48 2.32
CA PRO A 84 9.56 5.27 1.84
C PRO A 84 10.68 5.61 0.86
N GLY A 85 11.90 5.15 1.13
CA GLY A 85 13.08 5.45 0.30
C GLY A 85 13.41 6.94 0.20
N GLY A 86 13.06 7.76 1.19
CA GLY A 86 13.29 9.21 1.20
C GLY A 86 12.44 9.94 0.17
N LEU A 87 11.22 9.47 -0.10
CA LEU A 87 10.30 10.07 -1.06
C LEU A 87 9.79 11.41 -0.52
N THR A 88 10.34 12.50 -1.04
CA THR A 88 9.88 13.86 -0.77
C THR A 88 8.74 14.26 -1.71
N VAL A 89 8.03 15.35 -1.39
CA VAL A 89 6.97 15.91 -2.24
C VAL A 89 7.49 16.18 -3.66
N ASP A 90 8.72 16.71 -3.78
CA ASP A 90 9.35 17.00 -5.07
C ASP A 90 9.65 15.73 -5.88
N ARG A 91 10.17 14.68 -5.23
CA ARG A 91 10.41 13.38 -5.87
C ARG A 91 9.11 12.71 -6.30
N TYR A 92 8.06 12.82 -5.50
CA TYR A 92 6.73 12.34 -5.89
C TYR A 92 6.22 13.08 -7.12
N ALA A 93 6.33 14.43 -7.15
CA ALA A 93 5.93 15.24 -8.29
C ALA A 93 6.77 14.91 -9.54
N ALA A 94 8.07 14.68 -9.38
CA ALA A 94 8.97 14.26 -10.44
C ALA A 94 8.56 12.91 -11.05
N ARG A 95 8.30 11.90 -10.22
CA ARG A 95 7.81 10.58 -10.67
C ARG A 95 6.45 10.69 -11.35
N ARG A 96 5.53 11.48 -10.81
CA ARG A 96 4.22 11.72 -11.41
C ARG A 96 4.33 12.40 -12.77
N ALA A 97 5.26 13.34 -12.94
CA ALA A 97 5.54 13.98 -14.23
C ALA A 97 6.01 12.96 -15.27
N VAL A 98 6.98 12.11 -14.91
CA VAL A 98 7.53 11.10 -15.83
C VAL A 98 6.49 10.04 -16.21
N TYR A 99 5.80 9.45 -15.24
CA TYR A 99 4.77 8.45 -15.53
C TYR A 99 3.57 9.04 -16.26
N GLY A 100 3.20 10.29 -15.95
CA GLY A 100 2.18 11.03 -16.68
C GLY A 100 2.57 11.29 -18.13
N ALA A 101 3.78 11.77 -18.38
CA ALA A 101 4.30 12.01 -19.73
C ALA A 101 4.38 10.72 -20.56
N LEU A 102 4.87 9.61 -19.95
CA LEU A 102 4.87 8.29 -20.59
C LEU A 102 3.45 7.81 -20.91
N GLY A 103 2.51 8.00 -19.98
CA GLY A 103 1.10 7.67 -20.19
C GLY A 103 0.47 8.45 -21.33
N VAL A 104 0.75 9.74 -21.43
CA VAL A 104 0.28 10.60 -22.53
C VAL A 104 0.88 10.17 -23.86
N ALA A 105 2.19 9.93 -23.92
CA ALA A 105 2.88 9.48 -25.14
C ALA A 105 2.34 8.13 -25.65
N ALA A 106 2.16 7.18 -24.72
CA ALA A 106 1.59 5.87 -25.05
C ALA A 106 0.11 5.96 -25.48
N ALA A 107 -0.68 6.80 -24.83
CA ALA A 107 -2.08 7.04 -25.23
C ALA A 107 -2.18 7.67 -26.62
N LEU A 108 -1.32 8.63 -26.94
CA LEU A 108 -1.26 9.24 -28.26
C LEU A 108 -0.91 8.21 -29.34
N ALA A 109 0.05 7.33 -29.07
CA ALA A 109 0.43 6.25 -29.98
C ALA A 109 -0.72 5.26 -30.22
N MET A 110 -1.56 5.00 -29.19
CA MET A 110 -2.76 4.16 -29.33
C MET A 110 -3.89 4.85 -30.11
N LEU A 111 -4.07 6.16 -29.92
CA LEU A 111 -5.01 6.95 -30.71
C LEU A 111 -4.66 6.94 -32.21
N LEU A 112 -3.37 7.09 -32.53
CA LEU A 112 -2.89 7.03 -33.92
C LEU A 112 -3.08 5.65 -34.56
N ARG A 113 -3.23 4.60 -33.76
CA ARG A 113 -3.58 3.22 -34.20
C ARG A 113 -5.08 2.98 -34.31
N GLY A 114 -5.90 3.96 -34.05
CA GLY A 114 -7.35 3.81 -34.10
C GLY A 114 -7.94 3.03 -32.90
N GLN A 115 -7.25 2.98 -31.78
CA GLN A 115 -7.70 2.27 -30.57
C GLN A 115 -8.02 3.25 -29.42
N PRO A 116 -9.10 4.02 -29.47
CA PRO A 116 -9.38 5.07 -28.51
C PRO A 116 -9.65 4.53 -27.09
N VAL A 117 -10.27 3.35 -26.97
CA VAL A 117 -10.57 2.75 -25.66
C VAL A 117 -9.27 2.40 -24.92
N VAL A 118 -8.31 1.80 -25.63
CA VAL A 118 -7.01 1.43 -25.04
C VAL A 118 -6.21 2.68 -24.68
N ALA A 119 -6.27 3.73 -25.50
CA ALA A 119 -5.61 5.01 -25.21
C ALA A 119 -6.12 5.63 -23.90
N VAL A 120 -7.42 5.64 -23.65
CA VAL A 120 -8.00 6.14 -22.39
C VAL A 120 -7.56 5.32 -21.19
N VAL A 121 -7.54 3.99 -21.31
CA VAL A 121 -7.08 3.10 -20.21
C VAL A 121 -5.60 3.33 -19.88
N VAL A 122 -4.73 3.43 -20.88
CA VAL A 122 -3.29 3.67 -20.71
C VAL A 122 -3.04 5.05 -20.09
N LEU A 123 -3.77 6.07 -20.51
CA LEU A 123 -3.68 7.41 -19.95
C LEU A 123 -4.10 7.42 -18.47
N ALA A 124 -5.25 6.85 -18.16
CA ALA A 124 -5.74 6.73 -16.78
C ALA A 124 -4.75 5.99 -15.90
N TYR A 125 -4.16 4.90 -16.38
CA TYR A 125 -3.14 4.12 -15.68
C TYR A 125 -1.88 4.96 -15.40
N GLY A 126 -1.31 5.64 -16.38
CA GLY A 126 -0.11 6.47 -16.21
C GLY A 126 -0.31 7.61 -15.20
N LEU A 127 -1.50 8.23 -15.18
CA LEU A 127 -1.83 9.31 -14.26
C LEU A 127 -2.09 8.83 -12.82
N THR A 128 -2.66 7.62 -12.64
CA THR A 128 -3.07 7.09 -11.32
C THR A 128 -2.00 6.22 -10.67
N TRP A 129 -1.03 5.71 -11.42
CA TRP A 129 -0.03 4.74 -10.94
C TRP A 129 0.73 5.20 -9.70
N THR A 130 1.21 6.44 -9.71
CA THR A 130 1.96 7.03 -8.58
C THR A 130 1.09 7.12 -7.31
N ASP A 131 -0.19 7.46 -7.46
CA ASP A 131 -1.13 7.51 -6.33
C ASP A 131 -1.42 6.10 -5.77
N VAL A 132 -1.50 5.09 -6.63
CA VAL A 132 -1.69 3.69 -6.23
C VAL A 132 -0.48 3.19 -5.45
N LEU A 133 0.74 3.46 -5.93
CA LEU A 133 1.97 3.08 -5.23
C LEU A 133 2.04 3.71 -3.83
N LEU A 134 1.72 5.00 -3.71
CA LEU A 134 1.70 5.68 -2.42
C LEU A 134 0.66 5.09 -1.47
N ARG A 135 -0.55 4.79 -1.95
CA ARG A 135 -1.60 4.14 -1.14
C ARG A 135 -1.18 2.75 -0.67
N LEU A 136 -0.48 2.00 -1.51
CA LEU A 136 0.04 0.68 -1.15
C LEU A 136 1.15 0.79 -0.10
N ALA A 137 2.04 1.78 -0.21
CA ALA A 137 3.07 2.03 0.79
C ALA A 137 2.47 2.39 2.17
N ILE A 138 1.45 3.27 2.19
CA ILE A 138 0.72 3.62 3.42
C ILE A 138 0.06 2.36 4.04
N ARG A 139 -0.61 1.55 3.22
CA ARG A 139 -1.26 0.31 3.71
C ARG A 139 -0.26 -0.67 4.29
N ARG A 140 0.86 -0.92 3.60
CA ARG A 140 1.91 -1.83 4.10
C ARG A 140 2.46 -1.36 5.45
N ARG A 141 2.85 -0.08 5.53
CA ARG A 141 3.35 0.48 6.80
C ARG A 141 2.32 0.34 7.93
N ARG A 142 1.06 0.60 7.63
CA ARG A 142 -0.03 0.40 8.58
C ARG A 142 -0.15 -1.06 9.01
N ASP A 143 -0.18 -1.99 8.06
CA ASP A 143 -0.28 -3.43 8.32
C ASP A 143 0.92 -3.93 9.15
N ASP A 144 2.13 -3.41 8.90
CA ASP A 144 3.34 -3.73 9.68
C ASP A 144 3.21 -3.23 11.12
N ILE A 145 2.72 -2.01 11.32
CA ILE A 145 2.46 -1.46 12.66
C ILE A 145 1.40 -2.30 13.39
N GLU A 146 0.27 -2.60 12.73
CA GLU A 146 -0.83 -3.36 13.33
C GLU A 146 -0.41 -4.79 13.71
N ARG A 147 0.49 -5.42 12.97
CA ARG A 147 1.02 -6.76 13.31
C ARG A 147 1.98 -6.75 14.48
N THR A 148 2.79 -5.71 14.62
CA THR A 148 3.82 -5.64 15.69
C THR A 148 3.29 -5.08 16.99
N LEU A 149 2.19 -4.33 16.95
CA LEU A 149 1.65 -3.61 18.11
C LEU A 149 1.21 -4.55 19.26
N PRO A 150 0.49 -5.67 19.05
CA PRO A 150 0.08 -6.53 20.15
C PRO A 150 1.27 -7.13 20.91
N ASP A 151 2.28 -7.62 20.19
CA ASP A 151 3.48 -8.20 20.81
C ASP A 151 4.30 -7.15 21.56
N PHE A 152 4.36 -5.93 21.03
CA PHE A 152 4.97 -4.81 21.71
C PHE A 152 4.27 -4.48 23.03
N LEU A 153 2.93 -4.51 23.05
CA LEU A 153 2.14 -4.23 24.25
C LEU A 153 2.35 -5.28 25.33
N ASP A 154 2.48 -6.56 24.99
CA ASP A 154 2.78 -7.63 25.94
C ASP A 154 4.16 -7.41 26.61
N VAL A 155 5.18 -7.12 25.80
CA VAL A 155 6.52 -6.85 26.35
C VAL A 155 6.50 -5.59 27.21
N LEU A 156 5.78 -4.56 26.79
CA LEU A 156 5.62 -3.33 27.57
C LEU A 156 4.93 -3.60 28.92
N ALA A 157 3.86 -4.41 28.92
CA ALA A 157 3.17 -4.81 30.15
C ALA A 157 4.10 -5.54 31.12
N VAL A 158 4.95 -6.46 30.63
CA VAL A 158 5.93 -7.17 31.43
C VAL A 158 6.95 -6.19 32.04
N VAL A 159 7.47 -5.26 31.25
CA VAL A 159 8.48 -4.29 31.73
C VAL A 159 7.87 -3.31 32.76
N VAL A 160 6.63 -2.89 32.58
CA VAL A 160 5.91 -2.05 33.55
C VAL A 160 5.60 -2.84 34.82
N SER A 161 5.20 -4.12 34.72
CA SER A 161 4.94 -4.98 35.89
C SER A 161 6.22 -5.29 36.69
N ALA A 162 7.39 -5.21 36.08
CA ALA A 162 8.66 -5.29 36.74
C ALA A 162 9.06 -4.04 37.56
N GLY A 163 8.14 -3.01 37.56
CA GLY A 163 8.30 -1.81 38.37
C GLY A 163 8.93 -0.61 37.65
N LEU A 164 9.21 -0.70 36.35
CA LEU A 164 9.65 0.47 35.60
C LEU A 164 8.46 1.44 35.38
N GLY A 165 8.74 2.75 35.53
CA GLY A 165 7.77 3.77 35.16
C GLY A 165 7.38 3.65 33.68
N PHE A 166 6.12 3.89 33.35
CA PHE A 166 5.56 3.69 32.00
C PHE A 166 6.41 4.34 30.89
N ARG A 167 6.87 5.58 31.09
CA ARG A 167 7.71 6.29 30.10
C ARG A 167 9.05 5.54 29.91
N GLN A 168 9.72 5.17 30.98
CA GLN A 168 10.99 4.44 30.91
C GLN A 168 10.82 3.06 30.28
N ALA A 169 9.73 2.37 30.61
CA ALA A 169 9.37 1.11 29.99
C ALA A 169 9.18 1.25 28.48
N LEU A 170 8.41 2.27 28.06
CA LEU A 170 8.17 2.57 26.65
C LEU A 170 9.48 2.85 25.88
N GLU A 171 10.37 3.63 26.46
CA GLU A 171 11.69 3.94 25.90
C GLU A 171 12.56 2.67 25.78
N ARG A 172 12.64 1.89 26.86
CA ARG A 172 13.43 0.65 26.87
C ARG A 172 12.94 -0.39 25.88
N VAL A 173 11.62 -0.54 25.74
CA VAL A 173 11.05 -1.48 24.77
C VAL A 173 11.25 -0.95 23.36
N ALA A 174 11.01 0.34 23.10
CA ALA A 174 11.21 0.94 21.78
C ALA A 174 12.67 0.87 21.28
N GLU A 175 13.66 0.85 22.18
CA GLU A 175 15.07 0.63 21.83
C GLU A 175 15.34 -0.78 21.28
N LYS A 176 14.64 -1.78 21.82
CA LYS A 176 14.82 -3.19 21.44
C LYS A 176 14.04 -3.61 20.22
N TYR A 177 12.97 -2.91 19.92
CA TYR A 177 12.17 -3.16 18.73
C TYR A 177 12.73 -2.41 17.51
N SER A 178 12.60 -3.02 16.34
CA SER A 178 12.89 -2.43 15.04
C SER A 178 11.61 -2.35 14.20
N GLY A 179 11.59 -1.46 13.21
CA GLY A 179 10.48 -1.32 12.29
C GLY A 179 9.62 -0.08 12.52
N PRO A 180 8.56 0.06 11.70
CA PRO A 180 7.78 1.31 11.62
C PRO A 180 7.15 1.74 12.94
N TRP A 181 6.73 0.79 13.79
CA TRP A 181 6.15 1.08 15.08
C TRP A 181 7.18 1.67 16.06
N ALA A 182 8.35 1.05 16.14
CA ALA A 182 9.44 1.55 17.00
C ALA A 182 9.89 2.96 16.59
N ASP A 183 9.94 3.25 15.28
CA ASP A 183 10.30 4.57 14.77
C ASP A 183 9.27 5.63 15.17
N GLU A 184 7.97 5.32 15.10
CA GLU A 184 6.91 6.21 15.55
C GLU A 184 6.96 6.50 17.05
N LEU A 185 7.27 5.48 17.84
CA LEU A 185 7.45 5.65 19.29
C LEU A 185 8.67 6.51 19.61
N ARG A 186 9.79 6.31 18.92
CA ARG A 186 10.98 7.16 19.10
C ARG A 186 10.70 8.61 18.75
N ILE A 187 9.89 8.87 17.71
CA ILE A 187 9.44 10.23 17.37
C ILE A 187 8.60 10.80 18.52
N THR A 188 7.66 10.03 19.05
CA THR A 188 6.76 10.44 20.13
C THR A 188 7.51 10.72 21.41
N LEU A 189 8.48 9.86 21.78
CA LEU A 189 9.35 10.06 22.94
C LEU A 189 10.18 11.33 22.80
N ARG A 190 10.81 11.56 21.63
CA ARG A 190 11.54 12.79 21.36
C ARG A 190 10.67 14.05 21.47
N GLN A 191 9.39 13.99 21.04
CA GLN A 191 8.46 15.11 21.23
C GLN A 191 8.23 15.42 22.70
N MET A 192 8.10 14.38 23.54
CA MET A 192 7.99 14.56 25.00
C MET A 192 9.27 15.14 25.60
N ASP A 193 10.46 14.74 25.12
CA ASP A 193 11.76 15.28 25.55
C ASP A 193 11.91 16.77 25.20
N MET A 194 11.29 17.18 24.08
CA MET A 194 11.24 18.60 23.67
C MET A 194 10.16 19.41 24.40
N GLY A 195 9.47 18.83 25.39
CA GLY A 195 8.48 19.52 26.21
C GLY A 195 7.04 19.45 25.69
N VAL A 196 6.76 18.68 24.62
CA VAL A 196 5.37 18.43 24.20
C VAL A 196 4.68 17.60 25.27
N SER A 197 3.47 17.98 25.66
CA SER A 197 2.70 17.24 26.65
C SER A 197 2.46 15.80 26.19
N ARG A 198 2.45 14.85 27.11
CA ARG A 198 2.22 13.44 26.83
C ARG A 198 0.96 13.21 26.01
N ARG A 199 -0.15 13.84 26.42
CA ARG A 199 -1.44 13.75 25.71
C ARG A 199 -1.32 14.21 24.25
N GLU A 200 -0.70 15.36 24.02
CA GLU A 200 -0.52 15.89 22.67
C GLU A 200 0.44 15.02 21.83
N ALA A 201 1.52 14.50 22.41
CA ALA A 201 2.46 13.62 21.74
C ALA A 201 1.78 12.32 21.26
N PHE A 202 0.94 11.70 22.11
CA PHE A 202 0.16 10.52 21.72
C PHE A 202 -0.96 10.84 20.74
N ASP A 203 -1.61 12.01 20.82
CA ASP A 203 -2.57 12.45 19.81
C ASP A 203 -1.91 12.66 18.45
N GLN A 204 -0.69 13.17 18.42
CA GLN A 204 0.10 13.29 17.19
C GLN A 204 0.49 11.92 16.65
N LEU A 205 0.88 10.96 17.49
CA LEU A 205 1.12 9.57 17.10
C LEU A 205 -0.11 8.96 16.42
N ARG A 206 -1.30 9.13 17.00
CA ARG A 206 -2.56 8.68 16.43
C ARG A 206 -2.85 9.30 15.06
N ARG A 207 -2.65 10.62 14.92
CA ARG A 207 -2.87 11.35 13.67
C ARG A 207 -1.92 10.94 12.55
N ARG A 208 -0.66 10.58 12.88
CA ARG A 208 0.34 10.16 11.90
C ARG A 208 0.09 8.76 11.35
N ASN A 209 -0.42 7.87 12.15
CA ASN A 209 -0.46 6.44 11.78
C ASN A 209 -1.76 6.00 11.08
N ALA A 210 -2.89 6.72 11.23
CA ALA A 210 -4.19 6.38 10.64
C ALA A 210 -4.59 4.89 10.84
N SER A 211 -4.15 4.27 11.95
CA SER A 211 -4.43 2.90 12.36
C SER A 211 -5.48 2.86 13.45
N GLU A 212 -6.44 1.96 13.32
CA GLU A 212 -7.48 1.74 14.34
C GLU A 212 -6.88 1.17 15.62
N GLN A 213 -5.93 0.26 15.51
CA GLN A 213 -5.23 -0.33 16.66
C GLN A 213 -4.42 0.72 17.42
N VAL A 214 -3.69 1.59 16.71
CA VAL A 214 -2.98 2.72 17.34
C VAL A 214 -3.97 3.67 18.04
N SER A 215 -5.12 3.92 17.43
CA SER A 215 -6.17 4.76 18.03
C SER A 215 -6.73 4.13 19.31
N MET A 216 -6.98 2.82 19.30
CA MET A 216 -7.42 2.09 20.51
C MET A 216 -6.36 2.16 21.62
N PHE A 217 -5.10 1.92 21.29
CA PHE A 217 -4.00 2.02 22.25
C PHE A 217 -3.92 3.41 22.90
N VAL A 218 -3.91 4.48 22.09
CA VAL A 218 -3.81 5.85 22.58
C VAL A 218 -5.03 6.21 23.45
N THR A 219 -6.23 5.84 23.00
CA THR A 219 -7.48 6.14 23.76
C THR A 219 -7.49 5.42 25.10
N ALA A 220 -7.18 4.14 25.12
CA ALA A 220 -7.16 3.36 26.35
C ALA A 220 -6.06 3.82 27.32
N LEU A 221 -4.90 4.24 26.80
CA LEU A 221 -3.84 4.82 27.61
C LEU A 221 -4.27 6.13 28.27
N GLN A 222 -4.92 7.02 27.53
CA GLN A 222 -5.44 8.29 28.06
C GLN A 222 -6.54 8.06 29.09
N GLN A 223 -7.44 7.13 28.84
CA GLN A 223 -8.51 6.76 29.78
C GLN A 223 -7.95 6.11 31.06
N GLY A 224 -6.96 5.21 30.92
CA GLY A 224 -6.31 4.57 32.06
C GLY A 224 -5.64 5.58 33.00
N GLU A 225 -5.03 6.61 32.45
CA GLU A 225 -4.43 7.71 33.22
C GLU A 225 -5.47 8.55 33.95
N GLU A 226 -6.58 8.91 33.29
CA GLU A 226 -7.65 9.71 33.88
C GLU A 226 -8.36 8.98 35.03
N LEU A 227 -8.51 7.66 34.90
CA LEU A 227 -9.21 6.83 35.89
C LEU A 227 -8.29 6.24 36.98
N GLY A 228 -6.96 6.44 36.89
CA GLY A 228 -6.00 5.84 37.81
C GLY A 228 -5.97 4.31 37.76
N ALA A 229 -6.41 3.71 36.66
CA ALA A 229 -6.43 2.26 36.47
C ALA A 229 -5.01 1.67 36.36
N PRO A 230 -4.80 0.41 36.78
CA PRO A 230 -3.52 -0.28 36.59
C PRO A 230 -3.19 -0.35 35.11
N ILE A 231 -2.17 0.39 34.66
CA ILE A 231 -1.78 0.47 33.25
C ILE A 231 -1.45 -0.92 32.69
N VAL A 232 -0.89 -1.82 33.49
CA VAL A 232 -0.52 -3.19 33.08
C VAL A 232 -1.74 -3.97 32.60
N ASP A 233 -2.82 -3.99 33.36
CA ASP A 233 -4.04 -4.71 33.01
C ASP A 233 -4.67 -4.14 31.74
N THR A 234 -4.64 -2.81 31.61
CA THR A 234 -5.13 -2.11 30.41
C THR A 234 -4.32 -2.52 29.17
N LEU A 235 -2.98 -2.60 29.25
CA LEU A 235 -2.13 -2.99 28.14
C LEU A 235 -2.40 -4.44 27.69
N ILE A 236 -2.50 -5.37 28.65
CA ILE A 236 -2.83 -6.78 28.37
C ILE A 236 -4.21 -6.91 27.73
N GLN A 237 -5.21 -6.19 28.24
CA GLN A 237 -6.55 -6.21 27.67
C GLN A 237 -6.56 -5.71 26.23
N ILE A 238 -5.88 -4.60 25.93
CA ILE A 238 -5.78 -4.03 24.59
C ILE A 238 -5.11 -5.03 23.64
N ALA A 239 -3.98 -5.64 24.04
CA ALA A 239 -3.28 -6.63 23.23
C ALA A 239 -4.19 -7.83 22.87
N ASN A 240 -4.94 -8.32 23.85
CA ASN A 240 -5.91 -9.40 23.64
C ASN A 240 -7.05 -9.01 22.69
N ASP A 241 -7.59 -7.81 22.82
CA ASP A 241 -8.68 -7.31 21.98
C ASP A 241 -8.20 -7.10 20.53
N MET A 242 -6.96 -6.63 20.34
CA MET A 242 -6.34 -6.54 19.01
C MET A 242 -6.22 -7.92 18.35
N ARG A 243 -5.69 -8.92 19.07
CA ARG A 243 -5.57 -10.30 18.54
C ARG A 243 -6.93 -10.90 18.18
N ARG A 244 -7.96 -10.68 19.02
CA ARG A 244 -9.34 -11.12 18.71
C ARG A 244 -9.87 -10.45 17.46
N THR A 245 -9.64 -9.16 17.30
CA THR A 245 -10.06 -8.39 16.13
C THR A 245 -9.37 -8.90 14.86
N ASP A 246 -8.06 -9.17 14.92
CA ASP A 246 -7.29 -9.72 13.79
C ASP A 246 -7.79 -11.12 13.41
N ALA A 247 -8.03 -11.99 14.38
CA ALA A 247 -8.61 -13.30 14.12
C ALA A 247 -10.00 -13.22 13.48
N GLN A 248 -10.86 -12.28 13.92
CA GLN A 248 -12.16 -12.04 13.31
C GLN A 248 -12.04 -11.50 11.89
N ASN A 249 -11.11 -10.58 11.64
CA ASN A 249 -10.87 -10.02 10.32
C ASN A 249 -10.36 -11.08 9.34
N ALA A 250 -9.47 -11.98 9.79
CA ALA A 250 -9.01 -13.12 9.01
C ALA A 250 -10.17 -14.06 8.65
N ARG A 251 -11.05 -14.40 9.61
CA ARG A 251 -12.26 -15.22 9.37
C ARG A 251 -13.21 -14.53 8.38
N ARG A 252 -13.44 -13.22 8.52
CA ARG A 252 -14.27 -12.43 7.59
C ARG A 252 -13.68 -12.39 6.19
N ALA A 253 -12.36 -12.28 6.08
CA ALA A 253 -11.65 -12.31 4.79
C ALA A 253 -11.80 -13.67 4.11
N ALA A 254 -11.65 -14.77 4.86
CA ALA A 254 -11.87 -16.13 4.36
C ALA A 254 -13.32 -16.35 3.92
N ALA A 255 -14.30 -15.92 4.72
CA ALA A 255 -15.72 -16.01 4.38
C ALA A 255 -16.09 -15.25 3.09
N LYS A 256 -15.44 -14.09 2.84
CA LYS A 256 -15.63 -13.32 1.60
C LYS A 256 -14.97 -13.96 0.37
N ALA A 257 -14.04 -14.88 0.54
CA ALA A 257 -13.41 -15.58 -0.57
C ALA A 257 -14.34 -16.62 -1.21
N VAL A 258 -15.17 -17.30 -0.42
CA VAL A 258 -16.08 -18.36 -0.88
C VAL A 258 -17.02 -17.88 -2.01
N PRO A 259 -17.80 -16.79 -1.86
CA PRO A 259 -18.69 -16.34 -2.94
C PRO A 259 -17.94 -15.88 -4.19
N LYS A 260 -16.71 -15.38 -4.05
CA LYS A 260 -15.89 -15.00 -5.21
C LYS A 260 -15.45 -16.21 -6.01
N THR A 261 -15.06 -17.28 -5.35
CA THR A 261 -14.69 -18.55 -6.00
C THR A 261 -15.89 -19.15 -6.73
N THR A 262 -17.06 -19.18 -6.10
CA THR A 262 -18.29 -19.67 -6.72
C THR A 262 -18.64 -18.84 -7.95
N LEU A 263 -18.55 -17.51 -7.88
CA LEU A 263 -18.84 -16.62 -9.01
C LEU A 263 -17.89 -16.89 -10.19
N VAL A 264 -16.58 -17.05 -9.95
CA VAL A 264 -15.61 -17.36 -10.99
C VAL A 264 -15.91 -18.72 -11.63
N VAL A 265 -16.17 -19.75 -10.83
CA VAL A 265 -16.51 -21.09 -11.32
C VAL A 265 -17.79 -21.04 -12.17
N THR A 266 -18.84 -20.37 -11.71
CA THR A 266 -20.10 -20.24 -12.44
C THR A 266 -19.89 -19.47 -13.75
N LEU A 267 -19.14 -18.38 -13.75
CA LEU A 267 -18.86 -17.55 -14.92
C LEU A 267 -18.07 -18.30 -16.00
N VAL A 268 -17.23 -19.23 -15.61
CA VAL A 268 -16.43 -20.04 -16.56
C VAL A 268 -17.19 -21.28 -17.00
N MET A 269 -17.83 -21.98 -16.06
CA MET A 269 -18.52 -23.24 -16.37
C MET A 269 -19.81 -23.03 -17.18
N LEU A 270 -20.57 -21.95 -16.93
CA LEU A 270 -21.83 -21.71 -17.60
C LEU A 270 -21.66 -21.50 -19.11
N PRO A 271 -20.76 -20.62 -19.62
CA PRO A 271 -20.54 -20.50 -21.05
C PRO A 271 -19.90 -21.77 -21.65
N ALA A 272 -19.02 -22.45 -20.91
CA ALA A 272 -18.40 -23.69 -21.40
C ALA A 272 -19.45 -24.80 -21.63
N THR A 273 -20.37 -24.99 -20.70
CA THR A 273 -21.46 -25.95 -20.85
C THR A 273 -22.43 -25.55 -21.96
N MET A 274 -22.76 -24.28 -22.12
CA MET A 274 -23.60 -23.76 -23.22
C MET A 274 -22.97 -24.03 -24.58
N ILE A 275 -21.65 -23.81 -24.72
CA ILE A 275 -20.91 -24.10 -25.96
C ILE A 275 -20.93 -25.62 -26.23
N LEU A 276 -20.70 -26.46 -25.23
CA LEU A 276 -20.74 -27.91 -25.37
C LEU A 276 -22.14 -28.40 -25.83
N ILE A 277 -23.22 -27.89 -25.22
CA ILE A 277 -24.60 -28.24 -25.62
C ILE A 277 -24.87 -27.75 -27.04
N ALA A 278 -24.49 -26.54 -27.40
CA ALA A 278 -24.67 -26.00 -28.74
C ALA A 278 -23.91 -26.83 -29.79
N LEU A 279 -22.64 -27.20 -29.52
CA LEU A 279 -21.86 -28.11 -30.37
C LEU A 279 -22.50 -29.50 -30.50
N SER A 280 -22.93 -30.07 -29.38
CA SER A 280 -23.60 -31.39 -29.36
C SER A 280 -24.89 -31.39 -30.18
N PHE A 281 -25.67 -30.31 -30.07
CA PHE A 281 -26.89 -30.13 -30.85
C PHE A 281 -26.59 -29.96 -32.34
N TYR A 282 -25.55 -29.15 -32.66
CA TYR A 282 -25.10 -28.92 -34.03
C TYR A 282 -24.65 -30.22 -34.72
N TYR A 283 -23.80 -31.04 -34.08
CA TYR A 283 -23.33 -32.31 -34.65
C TYR A 283 -24.40 -33.38 -34.62
N GLY A 284 -25.34 -33.33 -33.67
CA GLY A 284 -26.42 -34.31 -33.54
C GLY A 284 -27.63 -34.08 -34.46
N SER A 285 -27.88 -32.83 -34.90
CA SER A 285 -29.01 -32.45 -35.76
C SER A 285 -28.75 -32.60 -37.24
N GLY A 286 -27.48 -32.75 -37.68
CA GLY A 286 -27.13 -32.83 -39.09
C GLY A 286 -27.42 -31.56 -39.91
N VAL A 287 -27.70 -30.47 -39.23
CA VAL A 287 -27.98 -29.15 -39.87
C VAL A 287 -26.71 -28.46 -40.23
N ASP A 288 -26.48 -28.20 -41.53
CA ASP A 288 -25.31 -27.41 -41.97
C ASP A 288 -25.47 -25.96 -41.55
N LEU A 289 -24.39 -25.38 -41.02
CA LEU A 289 -24.35 -23.97 -40.62
C LEU A 289 -24.58 -23.00 -41.78
N ALA A 290 -24.32 -23.46 -43.00
CA ALA A 290 -24.58 -22.72 -44.23
C ALA A 290 -26.07 -22.44 -44.45
N ASP A 291 -26.96 -23.36 -44.04
CA ASP A 291 -28.41 -23.19 -44.15
C ASP A 291 -29.01 -22.23 -43.13
N LEU A 292 -28.30 -21.99 -42.01
CA LEU A 292 -28.71 -21.07 -40.94
C LEU A 292 -28.25 -19.61 -41.16
N LEU A 293 -27.16 -19.42 -41.93
CA LEU A 293 -26.58 -18.10 -42.22
C LEU A 293 -26.85 -17.59 -43.62
N GLY A 294 -27.49 -18.40 -44.47
CA GLY A 294 -27.73 -18.13 -45.88
C GLY A 294 -29.21 -17.91 -46.26
N GLY A 295 -30.10 -17.69 -45.29
CA GLY A 295 -31.52 -17.37 -45.55
C GLY A 295 -31.77 -15.86 -45.50
#